data_c1a475c2f338f63df3d7c4df50089df3
#
_entry.id   c1a475c2f338f63df3d7c4df50089df3
#
_cell.length_a   1.000
_cell.length_b   1.000
_cell.length_c   1.000
_cell.angle_alpha   90.00
_cell.angle_beta   90.00
_cell.angle_gamma   90.00
#
_symmetry.space_group_name_H-M   'P 1'
#
loop_
_entity.id
_entity.type
_entity.pdbx_description
1 polymer ?
#
loop_
_entity_poly.entity_id
_entity_poly.type
_entity_poly.pdbx_seq_one_letter_code
_entity_poly.pdbx_strand_id
1 'polypeptide(L)'
;MDNYAEKILADKDELNTRAKILRTAKQEFFINGFADTNVRAIAEKAGGTTGALYNLFDNKDGIFEALVSGVFDEFLAIVTHHDVFGAENFGMKTSDLSAIIELSQRRFLRMVDFFYDNWDAMKLIVCCSKGSSYEHIFDKAIDVTERETLRLLKLDGIKMSRRIRFFIHVMVTSHFENLKEIFYHNLKKSEAVEYVLDFNVYHCAGWKQYWMEQVKE
;
A
#
# COMPACT_ATOMS: atom_id res chain seq x y z
N MET A 1 -17.16 -41.44 19.26
CA MET A 1 -16.82 -40.11 19.86
C MET A 1 -15.37 -39.66 19.57
N ASP A 2 -14.49 -40.56 19.14
CA ASP A 2 -13.07 -40.24 18.91
C ASP A 2 -12.78 -39.40 17.66
N ASN A 3 -13.59 -39.55 16.61
CA ASN A 3 -13.31 -38.87 15.32
C ASN A 3 -13.40 -37.32 15.37
N TYR A 4 -14.24 -36.77 16.26
CA TYR A 4 -14.38 -35.30 16.38
C TYR A 4 -13.24 -34.67 17.14
N ALA A 5 -12.75 -35.30 18.19
CA ALA A 5 -11.61 -34.84 18.95
C ALA A 5 -10.30 -34.92 18.14
N GLU A 6 -10.11 -36.00 17.37
CA GLU A 6 -8.97 -36.15 16.45
C GLU A 6 -8.98 -35.07 15.35
N LYS A 7 -10.13 -34.74 14.81
CA LYS A 7 -10.27 -33.67 13.81
C LYS A 7 -9.91 -32.30 14.38
N ILE A 8 -10.38 -31.98 15.60
CA ILE A 8 -10.02 -30.70 16.27
C ILE A 8 -8.52 -30.62 16.56
N LEU A 9 -7.88 -31.72 16.96
CA LEU A 9 -6.45 -31.74 17.20
C LEU A 9 -5.65 -31.58 15.91
N ALA A 10 -6.06 -32.24 14.81
CA ALA A 10 -5.44 -32.10 13.51
C ALA A 10 -5.56 -30.64 12.98
N ASP A 11 -6.75 -30.04 13.07
CA ASP A 11 -6.98 -28.64 12.67
C ASP A 11 -6.09 -27.66 13.49
N LYS A 12 -5.89 -27.93 14.79
CA LYS A 12 -5.04 -27.11 15.67
C LYS A 12 -3.56 -27.26 15.35
N ASP A 13 -3.10 -28.45 15.01
CA ASP A 13 -1.71 -28.72 14.62
C ASP A 13 -1.41 -28.10 13.25
N GLU A 14 -2.35 -28.15 12.32
CA GLU A 14 -2.23 -27.49 11.01
C GLU A 14 -2.15 -25.97 11.15
N LEU A 15 -3.00 -25.35 11.97
CA LEU A 15 -2.95 -23.92 12.26
C LEU A 15 -1.62 -23.51 12.89
N ASN A 16 -1.08 -24.31 13.81
CA ASN A 16 0.21 -24.07 14.42
C ASN A 16 1.35 -24.18 13.42
N THR A 17 1.31 -25.17 12.54
CA THR A 17 2.29 -25.36 11.45
C THR A 17 2.23 -24.21 10.46
N ARG A 18 1.04 -23.80 10.03
CA ARG A 18 0.84 -22.64 9.15
C ARG A 18 1.43 -21.36 9.76
N ALA A 19 1.17 -21.10 11.04
CA ALA A 19 1.71 -19.93 11.73
C ALA A 19 3.25 -19.93 11.82
N LYS A 20 3.87 -21.11 12.06
CA LYS A 20 5.32 -21.25 12.07
C LYS A 20 5.93 -20.95 10.70
N ILE A 21 5.34 -21.52 9.63
CA ILE A 21 5.79 -21.29 8.25
C ILE A 21 5.71 -19.80 7.92
N LEU A 22 4.58 -19.13 8.17
CA LEU A 22 4.40 -17.71 7.87
C LEU A 22 5.39 -16.82 8.64
N ARG A 23 5.64 -17.13 9.92
CA ARG A 23 6.64 -16.39 10.72
C ARG A 23 8.04 -16.54 10.13
N THR A 24 8.43 -17.74 9.76
CA THR A 24 9.74 -18.03 9.15
C THR A 24 9.85 -17.38 7.78
N ALA A 25 8.82 -17.52 6.94
CA ALA A 25 8.77 -16.93 5.60
C ALA A 25 8.89 -15.41 5.66
N LYS A 26 8.18 -14.75 6.59
CA LYS A 26 8.30 -13.31 6.80
C LYS A 26 9.75 -12.88 7.04
N GLN A 27 10.47 -13.60 7.90
CA GLN A 27 11.88 -13.31 8.18
C GLN A 27 12.77 -13.53 6.94
N GLU A 28 12.57 -14.63 6.21
CA GLU A 28 13.34 -14.92 4.99
C GLU A 28 13.09 -13.90 3.90
N PHE A 29 11.84 -13.45 3.71
CA PHE A 29 11.52 -12.41 2.75
C PHE A 29 12.12 -11.04 3.14
N PHE A 30 12.18 -10.70 4.42
CA PHE A 30 12.86 -9.48 4.86
C PHE A 30 14.37 -9.50 4.64
N ILE A 31 15.00 -10.67 4.75
CA ILE A 31 16.45 -10.80 4.58
C ILE A 31 16.83 -10.85 3.10
N ASN A 32 16.10 -11.62 2.29
CA ASN A 32 16.52 -11.98 0.93
C ASN A 32 15.64 -11.34 -0.16
N GLY A 33 14.50 -10.74 0.19
CA GLY A 33 13.44 -10.40 -0.77
C GLY A 33 12.72 -11.66 -1.26
N PHE A 34 11.60 -11.45 -1.99
CA PHE A 34 10.85 -12.58 -2.55
C PHE A 34 11.65 -13.35 -3.57
N ALA A 35 12.30 -12.68 -4.54
CA ALA A 35 12.99 -13.35 -5.64
C ALA A 35 14.00 -14.38 -5.16
N ASP A 36 14.87 -14.00 -4.22
CA ASP A 36 16.01 -14.79 -3.77
C ASP A 36 15.70 -15.70 -2.58
N THR A 37 14.50 -15.63 -2.02
CA THR A 37 14.08 -16.51 -0.92
C THR A 37 13.88 -17.94 -1.40
N ASN A 38 14.52 -18.89 -0.69
CA ASN A 38 14.44 -20.32 -0.95
C ASN A 38 13.36 -20.98 -0.08
N VAL A 39 12.36 -21.59 -0.73
CA VAL A 39 11.24 -22.27 -0.06
C VAL A 39 11.71 -23.45 0.80
N ARG A 40 12.78 -24.15 0.40
CA ARG A 40 13.34 -25.24 1.20
C ARG A 40 13.90 -24.73 2.52
N ALA A 41 14.58 -23.58 2.50
CA ALA A 41 15.09 -22.96 3.72
C ALA A 41 13.96 -22.55 4.67
N ILE A 42 12.83 -22.04 4.12
CA ILE A 42 11.63 -21.75 4.93
C ILE A 42 11.13 -23.05 5.60
N ALA A 43 10.97 -24.13 4.82
CA ALA A 43 10.44 -25.39 5.33
C ALA A 43 11.34 -25.96 6.45
N GLU A 44 12.66 -26.04 6.22
CA GLU A 44 13.63 -26.54 7.18
C GLU A 44 13.64 -25.72 8.49
N LYS A 45 13.71 -24.38 8.38
CA LYS A 45 13.70 -23.48 9.53
C LYS A 45 12.38 -23.51 10.30
N ALA A 46 11.25 -23.78 9.64
CA ALA A 46 9.94 -23.95 10.27
C ALA A 46 9.76 -25.34 10.92
N GLY A 47 10.73 -26.24 10.74
CA GLY A 47 10.67 -27.61 11.27
C GLY A 47 9.75 -28.54 10.49
N GLY A 48 9.54 -28.27 9.20
CA GLY A 48 8.67 -29.02 8.30
C GLY A 48 9.37 -29.49 7.02
N THR A 49 8.57 -29.98 6.08
CA THR A 49 9.02 -30.39 4.75
C THR A 49 8.48 -29.45 3.68
N THR A 50 9.17 -29.39 2.54
CA THR A 50 8.71 -28.60 1.38
C THR A 50 7.33 -29.09 0.87
N GLY A 51 7.06 -30.40 0.96
CA GLY A 51 5.75 -30.96 0.58
C GLY A 51 4.62 -30.48 1.49
N ALA A 52 4.84 -30.45 2.81
CA ALA A 52 3.86 -29.94 3.77
C ALA A 52 3.59 -28.43 3.52
N LEU A 53 4.65 -27.67 3.18
CA LEU A 53 4.52 -26.26 2.85
C LEU A 53 3.68 -26.03 1.59
N TYR A 54 3.92 -26.79 0.52
CA TYR A 54 3.15 -26.66 -0.72
C TYR A 54 1.68 -27.11 -0.57
N ASN A 55 1.41 -28.06 0.31
CA ASN A 55 0.02 -28.43 0.62
C ASN A 55 -0.77 -27.29 1.30
N LEU A 56 -0.08 -26.41 2.06
CA LEU A 56 -0.72 -25.31 2.78
C LEU A 56 -0.81 -23.98 1.96
N PHE A 57 0.09 -23.79 0.98
CA PHE A 57 0.27 -22.50 0.32
C PHE A 57 0.44 -22.60 -1.20
N ASP A 58 0.30 -23.77 -1.80
CA ASP A 58 0.48 -24.08 -3.22
C ASP A 58 1.90 -23.76 -3.75
N ASN A 59 2.41 -22.58 -3.51
CA ASN A 59 3.73 -22.13 -3.99
C ASN A 59 4.28 -20.98 -3.12
N LYS A 60 5.46 -20.45 -3.51
CA LYS A 60 6.10 -19.32 -2.80
C LYS A 60 5.22 -18.05 -2.81
N ASP A 61 4.51 -17.80 -3.91
CA ASP A 61 3.65 -16.65 -4.06
C ASP A 61 2.45 -16.74 -3.11
N GLY A 62 1.85 -17.92 -2.94
CA GLY A 62 0.77 -18.15 -1.96
C GLY A 62 1.21 -17.93 -0.51
N ILE A 63 2.49 -18.19 -0.17
CA ILE A 63 3.04 -17.84 1.15
C ILE A 63 3.12 -16.32 1.30
N PHE A 64 3.60 -15.61 0.28
CA PHE A 64 3.73 -14.16 0.30
C PHE A 64 2.35 -13.51 0.36
N GLU A 65 1.41 -13.96 -0.45
CA GLU A 65 0.02 -13.52 -0.45
C GLU A 65 -0.64 -13.67 0.94
N ALA A 66 -0.44 -14.82 1.60
CA ALA A 66 -0.96 -15.04 2.95
C ALA A 66 -0.42 -14.06 4.02
N LEU A 67 0.71 -13.40 3.75
CA LEU A 67 1.30 -12.39 4.63
C LEU A 67 0.79 -10.97 4.34
N VAL A 68 0.30 -10.68 3.12
CA VAL A 68 0.12 -9.30 2.68
C VAL A 68 -1.27 -8.97 2.10
N SER A 69 -2.05 -9.96 1.61
CA SER A 69 -3.27 -9.71 0.84
C SER A 69 -4.31 -8.88 1.59
N GLY A 70 -4.65 -9.24 2.82
CA GLY A 70 -5.65 -8.52 3.61
C GLY A 70 -5.27 -7.06 3.87
N VAL A 71 -3.99 -6.80 4.11
CA VAL A 71 -3.47 -5.44 4.33
C VAL A 71 -3.51 -4.61 3.06
N PHE A 72 -3.15 -5.21 1.91
CA PHE A 72 -3.21 -4.48 0.65
C PHE A 72 -4.64 -4.16 0.22
N ASP A 73 -5.58 -5.06 0.42
CA ASP A 73 -7.00 -4.83 0.13
C ASP A 73 -7.56 -3.69 0.99
N GLU A 74 -7.19 -3.63 2.26
CA GLU A 74 -7.54 -2.52 3.16
C GLU A 74 -6.90 -1.20 2.72
N PHE A 75 -5.61 -1.22 2.35
CA PHE A 75 -4.92 -0.07 1.78
C PHE A 75 -5.63 0.46 0.53
N LEU A 76 -5.97 -0.44 -0.40
CA LEU A 76 -6.68 -0.08 -1.62
C LEU A 76 -8.06 0.50 -1.31
N ALA A 77 -8.78 -0.04 -0.33
CA ALA A 77 -10.05 0.51 0.13
C ALA A 77 -9.88 1.94 0.68
N ILE A 78 -8.84 2.21 1.49
CA ILE A 78 -8.52 3.55 1.99
C ILE A 78 -8.27 4.51 0.83
N VAL A 79 -7.47 4.09 -0.17
CA VAL A 79 -7.14 4.93 -1.34
C VAL A 79 -8.36 5.18 -2.24
N THR A 80 -9.27 4.20 -2.36
CA THR A 80 -10.44 4.30 -3.24
C THR A 80 -11.63 5.01 -2.60
N HIS A 81 -11.71 5.04 -1.28
CA HIS A 81 -12.77 5.79 -0.61
C HIS A 81 -12.59 7.29 -0.83
N HIS A 82 -13.66 7.96 -1.26
CA HIS A 82 -13.71 9.40 -1.57
C HIS A 82 -13.15 10.31 -0.47
N ASP A 83 -13.04 9.80 0.75
CA ASP A 83 -12.47 10.51 1.88
C ASP A 83 -10.96 10.74 1.81
N VAL A 84 -10.21 9.99 1.00
CA VAL A 84 -8.75 10.14 0.86
C VAL A 84 -8.38 11.09 -0.27
N PHE A 85 -9.09 11.03 -1.41
CA PHE A 85 -8.85 11.85 -2.59
C PHE A 85 -10.11 12.57 -3.09
N GLY A 86 -11.13 12.76 -2.22
CA GLY A 86 -12.43 13.28 -2.63
C GLY A 86 -12.40 14.65 -3.29
N ALA A 87 -13.42 14.93 -4.12
CA ALA A 87 -13.61 16.14 -4.90
C ALA A 87 -13.45 17.44 -4.10
N GLU A 88 -13.81 17.39 -2.84
CA GLU A 88 -13.72 18.54 -1.93
C GLU A 88 -12.29 19.03 -1.71
N ASN A 89 -11.27 18.23 -2.10
CA ASN A 89 -9.86 18.51 -1.83
C ASN A 89 -9.03 18.95 -3.02
N PHE A 90 -9.47 18.69 -4.22
CA PHE A 90 -8.86 19.34 -5.37
C PHE A 90 -9.19 20.83 -5.42
N GLY A 91 -10.12 21.27 -4.53
CA GLY A 91 -10.21 22.64 -4.03
C GLY A 91 -10.25 23.75 -5.07
N MET A 92 -10.65 23.44 -6.30
CA MET A 92 -10.77 24.48 -7.32
C MET A 92 -11.84 25.50 -6.96
N LYS A 93 -12.79 25.13 -6.08
CA LYS A 93 -13.84 26.03 -5.58
C LYS A 93 -13.45 26.75 -4.28
N THR A 94 -12.41 26.32 -3.57
CA THR A 94 -11.94 27.03 -2.38
C THR A 94 -10.68 27.82 -2.69
N SER A 95 -10.73 29.12 -2.44
CA SER A 95 -9.56 29.99 -2.51
C SER A 95 -8.64 29.84 -1.30
N ASP A 96 -9.10 29.16 -0.25
CA ASP A 96 -8.39 29.00 1.00
C ASP A 96 -7.44 27.79 0.97
N LEU A 97 -6.15 28.07 0.78
CA LEU A 97 -5.09 27.04 0.81
C LEU A 97 -4.98 26.39 2.19
N SER A 98 -5.22 27.13 3.27
CA SER A 98 -5.09 26.60 4.63
C SER A 98 -6.13 25.51 4.88
N ALA A 99 -7.37 25.71 4.43
CA ALA A 99 -8.43 24.69 4.54
C ALA A 99 -8.12 23.43 3.73
N ILE A 100 -7.52 23.58 2.53
CA ILE A 100 -7.08 22.45 1.70
C ILE A 100 -5.97 21.65 2.41
N ILE A 101 -4.97 22.36 2.95
CA ILE A 101 -3.86 21.74 3.69
C ILE A 101 -4.40 20.99 4.91
N GLU A 102 -5.25 21.60 5.72
CA GLU A 102 -5.81 20.96 6.92
C GLU A 102 -6.59 19.69 6.60
N LEU A 103 -7.41 19.71 5.54
CA LEU A 103 -8.22 18.57 5.16
C LEU A 103 -7.35 17.41 4.63
N SER A 104 -6.36 17.69 3.78
CA SER A 104 -5.45 16.68 3.26
C SER A 104 -4.50 16.15 4.36
N GLN A 105 -4.11 16.99 5.34
CA GLN A 105 -3.29 16.60 6.47
C GLN A 105 -3.91 15.45 7.28
N ARG A 106 -5.20 15.52 7.59
CA ARG A 106 -5.90 14.46 8.32
C ARG A 106 -5.83 13.11 7.61
N ARG A 107 -5.78 13.13 6.28
CA ARG A 107 -5.69 11.91 5.45
C ARG A 107 -4.30 11.33 5.44
N PHE A 108 -3.28 12.18 5.29
CA PHE A 108 -1.90 11.74 5.40
C PHE A 108 -1.63 11.12 6.77
N LEU A 109 -2.14 11.71 7.84
CA LEU A 109 -1.99 11.16 9.19
C LEU A 109 -2.68 9.80 9.34
N ARG A 110 -3.91 9.64 8.82
CA ARG A 110 -4.59 8.33 8.81
C ARG A 110 -3.82 7.29 7.99
N MET A 111 -3.22 7.70 6.87
CA MET A 111 -2.38 6.82 6.06
C MET A 111 -1.13 6.38 6.82
N VAL A 112 -0.47 7.30 7.53
CA VAL A 112 0.67 6.96 8.40
C VAL A 112 0.24 6.01 9.51
N ASP A 113 -0.88 6.26 10.19
CA ASP A 113 -1.39 5.35 11.22
C ASP A 113 -1.59 3.95 10.64
N PHE A 114 -2.27 3.82 9.51
CA PHE A 114 -2.45 2.55 8.81
C PHE A 114 -1.12 1.86 8.49
N PHE A 115 -0.12 2.59 8.00
CA PHE A 115 1.20 2.03 7.70
C PHE A 115 1.90 1.46 8.92
N TYR A 116 1.82 2.14 10.06
CA TYR A 116 2.46 1.68 11.30
C TYR A 116 1.68 0.58 12.01
N ASP A 117 0.37 0.54 11.87
CA ASP A 117 -0.47 -0.57 12.35
C ASP A 117 -0.23 -1.86 11.53
N ASN A 118 0.19 -1.71 10.26
CA ASN A 118 0.43 -2.82 9.32
C ASN A 118 1.88 -2.86 8.79
N TRP A 119 2.85 -2.39 9.58
CA TRP A 119 4.22 -2.12 9.15
C TRP A 119 4.89 -3.28 8.41
N ASP A 120 4.85 -4.48 8.98
CA ASP A 120 5.53 -5.63 8.40
C ASP A 120 4.99 -6.00 7.01
N ALA A 121 3.66 -6.04 6.86
CA ALA A 121 3.01 -6.38 5.60
C ALA A 121 3.26 -5.30 4.53
N MET A 122 3.09 -4.03 4.89
CA MET A 122 3.37 -2.92 3.98
C MET A 122 4.84 -2.88 3.56
N LYS A 123 5.77 -3.11 4.50
CA LYS A 123 7.20 -3.17 4.19
C LYS A 123 7.56 -4.36 3.29
N LEU A 124 6.93 -5.52 3.47
CA LEU A 124 7.09 -6.66 2.54
C LEU A 124 6.64 -6.26 1.12
N ILE A 125 5.48 -5.63 0.99
CA ILE A 125 4.95 -5.19 -0.30
C ILE A 125 5.90 -4.18 -0.96
N VAL A 126 6.35 -3.17 -0.22
CA VAL A 126 7.17 -2.07 -0.77
C VAL A 126 8.60 -2.50 -1.06
N CYS A 127 9.23 -3.24 -0.13
CA CYS A 127 10.68 -3.48 -0.18
C CYS A 127 11.06 -4.88 -0.67
N CYS A 128 10.15 -5.86 -0.58
CA CYS A 128 10.50 -7.27 -0.73
C CYS A 128 9.72 -8.01 -1.82
N SER A 129 8.78 -7.37 -2.52
CA SER A 129 7.82 -8.04 -3.44
C SER A 129 8.38 -8.36 -4.84
N LYS A 130 9.58 -7.92 -5.17
CA LYS A 130 10.17 -8.11 -6.51
C LYS A 130 10.15 -9.59 -6.94
N GLY A 131 9.55 -9.89 -8.09
CA GLY A 131 9.38 -11.24 -8.63
C GLY A 131 8.12 -11.98 -8.14
N SER A 132 7.31 -11.38 -7.25
CA SER A 132 6.00 -11.91 -6.82
C SER A 132 4.86 -11.32 -7.64
N SER A 133 3.64 -11.84 -7.47
CA SER A 133 2.41 -11.24 -7.99
C SER A 133 2.10 -9.85 -7.41
N TYR A 134 2.81 -9.45 -6.37
CA TYR A 134 2.69 -8.14 -5.70
C TYR A 134 3.73 -7.11 -6.16
N GLU A 135 4.65 -7.44 -7.06
CA GLU A 135 5.71 -6.51 -7.52
C GLU A 135 5.14 -5.19 -8.05
N HIS A 136 4.05 -5.26 -8.84
CA HIS A 136 3.40 -4.10 -9.45
C HIS A 136 2.06 -3.75 -8.80
N ILE A 137 1.86 -4.15 -7.55
CA ILE A 137 0.56 -4.01 -6.91
C ILE A 137 0.15 -2.54 -6.71
N PHE A 138 1.12 -1.64 -6.50
CA PHE A 138 0.86 -0.20 -6.39
C PHE A 138 0.33 0.42 -7.68
N ASP A 139 0.55 -0.19 -8.85
CA ASP A 139 -0.01 0.28 -10.12
C ASP A 139 -1.54 0.33 -10.07
N LYS A 140 -2.17 -0.60 -9.32
CA LYS A 140 -3.63 -0.59 -9.09
C LYS A 140 -4.07 0.65 -8.31
N ALA A 141 -3.33 1.04 -7.28
CA ALA A 141 -3.64 2.22 -6.49
C ALA A 141 -3.43 3.51 -7.30
N ILE A 142 -2.36 3.56 -8.11
CA ILE A 142 -2.05 4.65 -9.04
C ILE A 142 -3.18 4.79 -10.06
N ASP A 143 -3.58 3.70 -10.74
CA ASP A 143 -4.63 3.70 -11.76
C ASP A 143 -5.98 4.17 -11.21
N VAL A 144 -6.35 3.74 -10.01
CA VAL A 144 -7.61 4.14 -9.38
C VAL A 144 -7.56 5.62 -9.02
N THR A 145 -6.47 6.09 -8.42
CA THR A 145 -6.28 7.49 -8.03
C THR A 145 -6.24 8.41 -9.25
N GLU A 146 -5.54 8.01 -10.30
CA GLU A 146 -5.49 8.77 -11.56
C GLU A 146 -6.87 8.91 -12.20
N ARG A 147 -7.62 7.81 -12.33
CA ARG A 147 -8.98 7.83 -12.89
C ARG A 147 -9.91 8.76 -12.10
N GLU A 148 -9.84 8.68 -10.78
CA GLU A 148 -10.69 9.51 -9.92
C GLU A 148 -10.29 10.99 -10.01
N THR A 149 -9.00 11.29 -9.99
CA THR A 149 -8.48 12.66 -10.20
C THR A 149 -8.96 13.25 -11.53
N LEU A 150 -8.83 12.50 -12.63
CA LEU A 150 -9.30 12.93 -13.95
C LEU A 150 -10.82 13.14 -13.99
N ARG A 151 -11.60 12.29 -13.31
CA ARG A 151 -13.05 12.42 -13.19
C ARG A 151 -13.43 13.72 -12.49
N LEU A 152 -12.80 14.03 -11.36
CA LEU A 152 -13.08 15.22 -10.56
C LEU A 152 -12.73 16.49 -11.30
N LEU A 153 -11.56 16.56 -11.92
CA LEU A 153 -11.14 17.70 -12.73
C LEU A 153 -12.09 17.97 -13.91
N LYS A 154 -12.60 16.89 -14.52
CA LYS A 154 -13.61 17.02 -15.59
C LYS A 154 -14.93 17.61 -15.07
N LEU A 155 -15.36 17.21 -13.86
CA LEU A 155 -16.55 17.78 -13.21
C LEU A 155 -16.37 19.27 -12.87
N ASP A 156 -15.16 19.70 -12.57
CA ASP A 156 -14.79 21.08 -12.35
C ASP A 156 -14.62 21.90 -13.65
N GLY A 157 -14.91 21.28 -14.81
CA GLY A 157 -14.90 21.96 -16.10
C GLY A 157 -13.53 22.03 -16.78
N ILE A 158 -12.50 21.36 -16.24
CA ILE A 158 -11.17 21.36 -16.83
C ILE A 158 -11.15 20.54 -18.12
N LYS A 159 -10.71 21.16 -19.21
CA LYS A 159 -10.53 20.48 -20.49
C LYS A 159 -9.32 19.55 -20.49
N MET A 160 -9.58 18.25 -20.57
CA MET A 160 -8.54 17.20 -20.46
C MET A 160 -7.68 17.10 -21.73
N SER A 161 -6.63 17.91 -21.82
CA SER A 161 -5.59 17.78 -22.85
C SER A 161 -4.65 16.60 -22.58
N ARG A 162 -3.86 16.18 -23.61
CA ARG A 162 -2.80 15.17 -23.43
C ARG A 162 -1.77 15.62 -22.39
N ARG A 163 -1.41 16.90 -22.37
CA ARG A 163 -0.48 17.50 -21.41
C ARG A 163 -0.97 17.35 -19.97
N ILE A 164 -2.24 17.68 -19.72
CA ILE A 164 -2.84 17.59 -18.39
C ILE A 164 -2.90 16.13 -17.91
N ARG A 165 -3.33 15.20 -18.77
CA ARG A 165 -3.36 13.76 -18.41
C ARG A 165 -1.97 13.24 -18.04
N PHE A 166 -0.96 13.57 -18.83
CA PHE A 166 0.41 13.17 -18.54
C PHE A 166 0.94 13.77 -17.23
N PHE A 167 0.66 15.05 -16.99
CA PHE A 167 1.03 15.71 -15.74
C PHE A 167 0.38 15.01 -14.53
N ILE A 168 -0.92 14.71 -14.60
CA ILE A 168 -1.64 14.00 -13.52
C ILE A 168 -1.02 12.62 -13.28
N HIS A 169 -0.77 11.85 -14.34
CA HIS A 169 -0.11 10.55 -14.25
C HIS A 169 1.21 10.65 -13.48
N VAL A 170 2.09 11.58 -13.87
CA VAL A 170 3.38 11.77 -13.21
C VAL A 170 3.22 12.19 -11.75
N MET A 171 2.29 13.08 -11.45
CA MET A 171 2.07 13.57 -10.08
C MET A 171 1.48 12.49 -9.17
N VAL A 172 0.52 11.70 -9.65
CA VAL A 172 -0.05 10.59 -8.88
C VAL A 172 0.99 9.51 -8.64
N THR A 173 1.75 9.10 -9.67
CA THR A 173 2.85 8.15 -9.53
C THR A 173 3.87 8.63 -8.51
N SER A 174 4.34 9.88 -8.65
CA SER A 174 5.28 10.49 -7.71
C SER A 174 4.75 10.52 -6.27
N HIS A 175 3.45 10.75 -6.08
CA HIS A 175 2.83 10.73 -4.76
C HIS A 175 3.01 9.38 -4.06
N PHE A 176 2.74 8.26 -4.75
CA PHE A 176 2.92 6.93 -4.18
C PHE A 176 4.39 6.58 -3.98
N GLU A 177 5.29 6.98 -4.91
CA GLU A 177 6.73 6.79 -4.72
C GLU A 177 7.25 7.53 -3.48
N ASN A 178 6.82 8.77 -3.26
CA ASN A 178 7.17 9.51 -2.04
C ASN A 178 6.69 8.82 -0.75
N LEU A 179 5.51 8.19 -0.75
CA LEU A 179 5.03 7.45 0.43
C LEU A 179 5.86 6.18 0.70
N LYS A 180 6.41 5.53 -0.33
CA LYS A 180 7.29 4.36 -0.18
C LYS A 180 8.60 4.67 0.53
N GLU A 181 9.09 5.93 0.46
CA GLU A 181 10.32 6.39 1.13
C GLU A 181 10.28 6.15 2.65
N ILE A 182 9.09 6.18 3.26
CA ILE A 182 8.89 5.85 4.69
C ILE A 182 9.45 4.45 5.00
N PHE A 183 9.21 3.48 4.10
CA PHE A 183 9.64 2.09 4.26
C PHE A 183 11.09 1.87 3.83
N TYR A 184 11.55 2.49 2.75
CA TYR A 184 12.93 2.39 2.28
C TYR A 184 13.92 2.93 3.32
N HIS A 185 13.56 4.03 4.00
CA HIS A 185 14.38 4.66 5.04
C HIS A 185 14.08 4.15 6.45
N ASN A 186 13.12 3.25 6.65
CA ASN A 186 12.70 2.76 7.97
C ASN A 186 12.42 3.89 8.97
N LEU A 187 11.72 4.92 8.53
CA LEU A 187 11.42 6.05 9.39
C LEU A 187 10.67 5.59 10.64
N LYS A 188 10.91 6.24 11.77
CA LYS A 188 10.05 6.08 12.95
C LYS A 188 8.72 6.80 12.70
N LYS A 189 7.65 6.40 13.39
CA LYS A 189 6.32 6.99 13.21
C LYS A 189 6.34 8.52 13.34
N SER A 190 7.08 9.07 14.32
CA SER A 190 7.23 10.52 14.49
C SER A 190 7.88 11.20 13.30
N GLU A 191 8.95 10.60 12.74
CA GLU A 191 9.67 11.12 11.56
C GLU A 191 8.78 11.06 10.30
N ALA A 192 8.00 9.97 10.14
CA ALA A 192 7.05 9.82 9.05
C ALA A 192 5.91 10.85 9.13
N VAL A 193 5.42 11.14 10.36
CA VAL A 193 4.43 12.21 10.58
C VAL A 193 4.99 13.56 10.14
N GLU A 194 6.18 13.95 10.61
CA GLU A 194 6.82 15.22 10.21
C GLU A 194 6.99 15.28 8.70
N TYR A 195 7.52 14.23 8.10
CA TYR A 195 7.72 14.12 6.65
C TYR A 195 6.43 14.32 5.85
N VAL A 196 5.34 13.62 6.21
CA VAL A 196 4.10 13.73 5.44
C VAL A 196 3.41 15.08 5.62
N LEU A 197 3.63 15.76 6.75
CA LEU A 197 3.13 17.12 6.98
C LEU A 197 3.86 18.12 6.07
N ASP A 198 5.18 18.06 5.98
CA ASP A 198 5.97 18.90 5.08
C ASP A 198 5.62 18.62 3.61
N PHE A 199 5.54 17.33 3.25
CA PHE A 199 5.12 16.91 1.91
C PHE A 199 3.72 17.42 1.56
N ASN A 200 2.77 17.37 2.50
CA ASN A 200 1.42 17.87 2.31
C ASN A 200 1.39 19.37 1.97
N VAL A 201 2.12 20.20 2.71
CA VAL A 201 2.22 21.64 2.45
C VAL A 201 2.75 21.90 1.04
N TYR A 202 3.86 21.27 0.69
CA TYR A 202 4.47 21.39 -0.64
C TYR A 202 3.52 20.96 -1.75
N HIS A 203 2.89 19.79 -1.58
CA HIS A 203 2.00 19.19 -2.57
C HIS A 203 0.76 20.06 -2.80
N CYS A 204 0.07 20.49 -1.74
CA CYS A 204 -1.12 21.32 -1.83
C CYS A 204 -0.83 22.69 -2.46
N ALA A 205 0.28 23.32 -2.09
CA ALA A 205 0.67 24.60 -2.66
C ALA A 205 0.97 24.49 -4.16
N GLY A 206 1.71 23.46 -4.57
CA GLY A 206 2.02 23.19 -5.97
C GLY A 206 0.78 22.91 -6.82
N TRP A 207 -0.12 22.04 -6.33
CA TRP A 207 -1.37 21.74 -6.99
C TRP A 207 -2.24 22.99 -7.15
N LYS A 208 -2.45 23.77 -6.08
CA LYS A 208 -3.26 24.98 -6.13
C LYS A 208 -2.71 25.95 -7.15
N GLN A 209 -1.40 26.26 -7.13
CA GLN A 209 -0.78 27.18 -8.06
C GLN A 209 -0.94 26.70 -9.51
N TYR A 210 -0.68 25.42 -9.77
CA TYR A 210 -0.84 24.85 -11.10
C TYR A 210 -2.25 25.02 -11.65
N TRP A 211 -3.29 24.69 -10.87
CA TRP A 211 -4.67 24.80 -11.33
C TRP A 211 -5.14 26.24 -11.47
N MET A 212 -4.70 27.14 -10.62
CA MET A 212 -5.01 28.57 -10.77
C MET A 212 -4.52 29.13 -12.12
N GLU A 213 -3.47 28.58 -12.67
CA GLU A 213 -2.97 28.97 -14.00
C GLU A 213 -3.77 28.32 -15.14
N GLN A 214 -4.25 27.07 -14.97
CA GLN A 214 -5.02 26.36 -15.99
C GLN A 214 -6.46 26.92 -16.16
N VAL A 215 -7.04 27.54 -15.13
CA VAL A 215 -8.39 28.12 -15.19
C VAL A 215 -8.39 29.51 -15.88
N LYS A 216 -7.23 30.11 -16.06
CA LYS A 216 -7.08 31.42 -16.74
C LYS A 216 -7.06 31.33 -18.27
N GLU A 217 -6.90 30.12 -18.83
CA GLU A 217 -6.96 29.83 -20.26
C GLU A 217 -8.35 29.30 -20.67
#